data_a4512f50ee7a6534845d6fa7c1612fa3
#
_entry.id   a4512f50ee7a6534845d6fa7c1612fa3
#
_cell.length_a   1.000
_cell.length_b   1.000
_cell.length_c   1.000
_cell.angle_alpha   90.00
_cell.angle_beta   90.00
_cell.angle_gamma   90.00
#
_symmetry.space_group_name_H-M   'P 1'
#
loop_
_entity.id
_entity.type
_entity.pdbx_description
1 polymer ?
#
loop_
_entity_poly.entity_id
_entity_poly.type
_entity_poly.pdbx_seq_one_letter_code
_entity_poly.pdbx_strand_id
1 'polypeptide(L)'
;MADNYSKSEVRTWVQETVENIFKGEIKESIKSNIKIEFWYDDEDGFWGSTITLKQWLNGKWERCEDFFFTSYFANYWDMICQPWICDMINDITDEAMKFIHKPRKMGW
;
A
#
# COMPACT_ATOMS: atom_id res chain seq x y z
N MET A 1 -10.22 -0.17 21.59
CA MET A 1 -9.73 -0.39 21.74
C MET A 1 -9.05 -1.02 20.92
N ALA A 2 -9.22 -1.65 20.55
CA ALA A 2 -8.60 -2.48 19.86
C ALA A 2 -8.06 -2.08 18.62
N ASP A 3 -8.35 -1.11 18.04
CA ASP A 3 -7.95 -0.77 16.72
C ASP A 3 -6.74 0.11 16.66
N ASN A 4 -5.97 0.16 17.70
CA ASN A 4 -4.78 1.00 17.68
C ASN A 4 -3.59 0.20 17.20
N TYR A 5 -3.15 0.49 16.00
CA TYR A 5 -1.97 -0.14 15.45
C TYR A 5 -0.78 0.80 15.59
N SER A 6 0.36 0.28 15.96
CA SER A 6 1.57 1.06 16.01
C SER A 6 2.07 1.29 14.57
N LYS A 7 2.88 2.30 14.40
CA LYS A 7 3.47 2.55 13.08
C LYS A 7 4.31 1.35 12.64
N SER A 8 4.98 0.70 13.58
CA SER A 8 5.79 -0.47 13.28
C SER A 8 4.93 -1.62 12.73
N GLU A 9 3.77 -1.84 13.32
CA GLU A 9 2.86 -2.88 12.85
C GLU A 9 2.34 -2.56 11.44
N VAL A 10 1.98 -1.31 11.21
CA VAL A 10 1.48 -0.90 9.91
C VAL A 10 2.59 -1.01 8.87
N ARG A 11 3.81 -0.61 9.23
CA ARG A 11 4.92 -0.69 8.30
C ARG A 11 5.24 -2.14 7.94
N THR A 12 5.19 -3.05 8.90
CA THR A 12 5.40 -4.46 8.62
C THR A 12 4.36 -4.98 7.64
N TRP A 13 3.10 -4.62 7.85
CA TRP A 13 2.04 -5.01 6.94
C TRP A 13 2.25 -4.44 5.54
N VAL A 14 2.61 -3.15 5.45
CA VAL A 14 2.86 -2.50 4.17
C VAL A 14 4.02 -3.20 3.46
N GLN A 15 5.09 -3.46 4.18
CA GLN A 15 6.26 -4.10 3.60
C GLN A 15 5.92 -5.49 3.05
N GLU A 16 5.21 -6.30 3.82
CA GLU A 16 4.82 -7.63 3.39
C GLU A 16 3.89 -7.56 2.19
N THR A 17 2.97 -6.60 2.21
CA THR A 17 2.04 -6.43 1.10
C THR A 17 2.79 -6.07 -0.18
N VAL A 18 3.68 -5.10 -0.11
CA VAL A 18 4.45 -4.66 -1.28
C VAL A 18 5.30 -5.81 -1.80
N GLU A 19 5.96 -6.55 -0.91
CA GLU A 19 6.78 -7.67 -1.32
C GLU A 19 5.95 -8.74 -2.03
N ASN A 20 4.79 -9.07 -1.50
CA ASN A 20 3.93 -10.09 -2.09
C ASN A 20 3.31 -9.64 -3.40
N ILE A 21 3.02 -8.35 -3.52
CA ILE A 21 2.58 -7.78 -4.79
C ILE A 21 3.66 -7.97 -5.86
N PHE A 22 4.89 -7.63 -5.52
CA PHE A 22 5.96 -7.72 -6.50
C PHE A 22 6.38 -9.16 -6.81
N LYS A 23 6.10 -10.08 -5.90
CA LYS A 23 6.28 -11.50 -6.20
C LYS A 23 5.16 -12.04 -7.08
N GLY A 24 4.12 -11.28 -7.28
CA GLY A 24 2.97 -11.73 -8.07
C GLY A 24 2.00 -12.58 -7.30
N GLU A 25 2.08 -12.60 -5.97
CA GLU A 25 1.25 -13.48 -5.17
C GLU A 25 -0.08 -12.87 -4.79
N ILE A 26 -0.15 -11.55 -4.69
CA ILE A 26 -1.40 -10.87 -4.35
C ILE A 26 -1.55 -9.60 -5.17
N LYS A 27 -2.78 -9.10 -5.25
CA LYS A 27 -3.06 -7.82 -5.88
C LYS A 27 -3.67 -6.83 -4.91
N GLU A 28 -4.03 -7.26 -3.74
CA GLU A 28 -4.56 -6.35 -2.72
C GLU A 28 -4.38 -6.95 -1.34
N SER A 29 -4.39 -6.09 -0.34
CA SER A 29 -4.35 -6.50 1.06
C SER A 29 -5.12 -5.48 1.88
N ILE A 30 -5.81 -5.94 2.90
CA ILE A 30 -6.64 -5.09 3.75
C ILE A 30 -6.17 -5.23 5.19
N LYS A 31 -6.06 -4.11 5.87
CA LYS A 31 -5.81 -4.08 7.30
C LYS A 31 -6.70 -3.02 7.91
N SER A 32 -7.57 -3.43 8.83
CA SER A 32 -8.54 -2.53 9.43
C SER A 32 -9.40 -1.87 8.33
N ASN A 33 -9.46 -0.57 8.29
CA ASN A 33 -10.25 0.16 7.29
C ASN A 33 -9.40 0.66 6.13
N ILE A 34 -8.23 0.07 5.93
CA ILE A 34 -7.29 0.50 4.88
C ILE A 34 -7.05 -0.65 3.93
N LYS A 35 -7.00 -0.35 2.65
CA LYS A 35 -6.71 -1.34 1.62
C LYS A 35 -5.59 -0.82 0.71
N ILE A 36 -4.67 -1.70 0.38
CA ILE A 36 -3.64 -1.43 -0.62
C ILE A 36 -3.97 -2.28 -1.84
N GLU A 37 -4.08 -1.65 -3.00
CA GLU A 37 -4.36 -2.33 -4.26
C GLU A 37 -3.23 -2.08 -5.24
N PHE A 38 -2.97 -3.06 -6.07
CA PHE A 38 -1.95 -2.97 -7.09
C PHE A 38 -2.60 -2.96 -8.47
N TRP A 39 -2.22 -2.00 -9.30
CA TRP A 39 -2.70 -1.90 -10.67
C TRP A 39 -1.53 -1.92 -11.62
N TYR A 40 -1.64 -2.72 -12.63
CA TYR A 40 -0.62 -2.82 -13.66
C TYR A 40 -1.13 -2.08 -14.89
N ASP A 41 -0.31 -1.17 -15.42
CA ASP A 41 -0.71 -0.37 -16.55
C ASP A 41 0.43 -0.41 -17.55
N ASP A 42 0.16 -0.96 -18.74
CA ASP A 42 1.16 -1.04 -19.79
C ASP A 42 0.78 -0.21 -21.01
N GLU A 43 -0.11 0.76 -20.84
CA GLU A 43 -0.43 1.67 -21.93
C GLU A 43 0.82 2.42 -22.31
N ASP A 44 0.94 2.94 -23.42
CA ASP A 44 2.04 3.78 -23.88
C ASP A 44 3.40 3.04 -23.95
N GLY A 45 3.39 1.75 -23.88
CA GLY A 45 4.63 1.01 -24.02
C GLY A 45 5.57 1.08 -22.84
N PHE A 46 5.13 1.64 -21.73
CA PHE A 46 5.90 1.66 -20.51
C PHE A 46 5.33 0.67 -19.52
N TRP A 47 6.20 0.01 -18.79
CA TRP A 47 5.76 -0.89 -17.75
C TRP A 47 5.59 -0.08 -16.49
N GLY A 48 4.42 0.47 -16.33
CA GLY A 48 4.12 1.22 -15.14
C GLY A 48 3.15 0.47 -14.27
N SER A 49 3.27 0.66 -12.98
CA SER A 49 2.37 0.06 -12.01
C SER A 49 1.99 1.10 -10.99
N THR A 50 0.82 0.92 -10.43
CA THR A 50 0.31 1.84 -9.42
C THR A 50 -0.14 1.06 -8.22
N ILE A 51 0.33 1.48 -7.05
CA ILE A 51 -0.21 1.00 -5.78
C ILE A 51 -1.14 2.09 -5.28
N THR A 52 -2.38 1.73 -5.02
CA THR A 52 -3.40 2.67 -4.57
C THR A 52 -3.76 2.38 -3.13
N LEU A 53 -3.75 3.40 -2.29
CA LEU A 53 -4.19 3.29 -0.93
C LEU A 53 -5.63 3.77 -0.84
N LYS A 54 -6.50 2.96 -0.23
CA LYS A 54 -7.90 3.29 -0.06
C LYS A 54 -8.32 3.18 1.39
N GLN A 55 -9.34 3.92 1.75
CA GLN A 55 -9.94 3.87 3.07
C GLN A 55 -11.40 3.46 2.97
N TRP A 56 -11.87 2.65 3.90
CA TRP A 56 -13.28 2.27 3.94
C TRP A 56 -14.08 3.37 4.63
N LEU A 57 -14.98 3.99 3.88
CA LEU A 57 -15.82 5.06 4.38
C LEU A 57 -17.23 4.90 3.83
N ASN A 58 -18.21 4.97 4.71
CA ASN A 58 -19.61 5.00 4.30
C ASN A 58 -19.99 3.84 3.38
N GLY A 59 -19.44 2.68 3.68
CA GLY A 59 -19.82 1.49 2.93
C GLY A 59 -19.10 1.26 1.63
N LYS A 60 -18.04 2.02 1.36
CA LYS A 60 -17.28 1.82 0.14
C LYS A 60 -15.83 2.22 0.34
N TRP A 61 -14.99 1.78 -0.59
CA TRP A 61 -13.57 2.10 -0.56
C TRP A 61 -13.33 3.43 -1.28
N GLU A 62 -12.76 4.38 -0.56
CA GLU A 62 -12.43 5.70 -1.11
C GLU A 62 -10.94 5.78 -1.30
N ARG A 63 -10.50 6.28 -2.44
CA ARG A 63 -9.08 6.41 -2.71
C ARG A 63 -8.46 7.51 -1.87
N CYS A 64 -7.33 7.22 -1.26
CA CYS A 64 -6.58 8.20 -0.49
C CYS A 64 -5.39 8.71 -1.26
N GLU A 65 -4.63 7.81 -1.86
CA GLU A 65 -3.38 8.20 -2.52
C GLU A 65 -2.95 7.11 -3.50
N ASP A 66 -2.23 7.51 -4.54
CA ASP A 66 -1.61 6.59 -5.49
C ASP A 66 -0.10 6.74 -5.43
N PHE A 67 0.58 5.61 -5.52
CA PHE A 67 2.04 5.58 -5.55
C PHE A 67 2.45 4.96 -6.88
N PHE A 68 3.02 5.76 -7.75
CA PHE A 68 3.40 5.33 -9.09
C PHE A 68 4.83 4.85 -9.12
N PHE A 69 5.07 3.82 -9.87
CA PHE A 69 6.43 3.38 -10.09
C PHE A 69 6.53 2.68 -11.43
N THR A 70 7.75 2.71 -11.97
CA THR A 70 8.08 2.02 -13.21
C THR A 70 9.18 1.03 -12.86
N SER A 71 9.02 -0.19 -13.28
CA SER A 71 10.02 -1.18 -12.92
C SER A 71 10.46 -1.99 -14.12
N TYR A 72 11.76 -2.15 -14.24
CA TYR A 72 12.38 -2.98 -15.25
C TYR A 72 13.35 -3.85 -14.50
N PHE A 73 12.84 -4.84 -13.79
CA PHE A 73 13.69 -5.67 -12.97
C PHE A 73 13.79 -7.05 -13.56
N ALA A 74 15.00 -7.58 -13.55
CA ALA A 74 15.22 -8.91 -14.05
C ALA A 74 14.52 -9.95 -13.18
N ASN A 75 14.39 -9.65 -11.88
CA ASN A 75 13.74 -10.57 -10.97
C ASN A 75 13.40 -9.84 -9.68
N TYR A 76 12.68 -10.56 -8.81
CA TYR A 76 12.24 -10.01 -7.54
C TYR A 76 13.40 -9.48 -6.68
N TRP A 77 14.51 -10.20 -6.67
CA TRP A 77 15.63 -9.82 -5.82
C TRP A 77 16.28 -8.51 -6.27
N ASP A 78 16.38 -8.32 -7.58
CA ASP A 78 16.90 -7.05 -8.11
C ASP A 78 16.01 -5.91 -7.68
N MET A 79 14.71 -6.12 -7.70
CA MET A 79 13.76 -5.09 -7.36
C MET A 79 13.84 -4.72 -5.88
N ILE A 80 13.85 -5.72 -5.00
CA ILE A 80 13.77 -5.46 -3.57
C ILE A 80 15.05 -4.79 -3.05
N CYS A 81 16.13 -4.86 -3.80
CA CYS A 81 17.36 -4.20 -3.40
C CYS A 81 17.41 -2.73 -3.76
N GLN A 82 16.40 -2.22 -4.45
CA GLN A 82 16.42 -0.81 -4.85
C GLN A 82 16.09 0.09 -3.66
N PRO A 83 16.86 1.15 -3.43
CA PRO A 83 16.61 2.03 -2.28
C PRO A 83 15.23 2.65 -2.28
N TRP A 84 14.69 2.97 -3.46
CA TRP A 84 13.40 3.63 -3.53
C TRP A 84 12.23 2.75 -3.05
N ILE A 85 12.45 1.44 -2.97
CA ILE A 85 11.42 0.55 -2.43
C ILE A 85 11.18 0.87 -0.96
N CYS A 86 12.26 1.09 -0.20
CA CYS A 86 12.12 1.47 1.20
C CYS A 86 11.41 2.80 1.34
N ASP A 87 11.73 3.76 0.48
CA ASP A 87 11.07 5.06 0.52
C ASP A 87 9.58 4.92 0.23
N MET A 88 9.23 4.10 -0.75
CA MET A 88 7.84 3.87 -1.09
C MET A 88 7.09 3.22 0.07
N ILE A 89 7.70 2.22 0.71
CA ILE A 89 7.09 1.56 1.85
C ILE A 89 6.85 2.57 2.98
N ASN A 90 7.82 3.44 3.23
CA ASN A 90 7.68 4.45 4.27
C ASN A 90 6.57 5.45 3.92
N ASP A 91 6.48 5.86 2.66
CA ASP A 91 5.46 6.80 2.23
C ASP A 91 4.07 6.20 2.35
N ILE A 92 3.90 4.95 1.94
CA ILE A 92 2.62 4.27 2.06
C ILE A 92 2.26 4.14 3.55
N THR A 93 3.24 3.81 4.38
CA THR A 93 3.01 3.67 5.81
C THR A 93 2.55 4.99 6.42
N ASP A 94 3.23 6.08 6.09
CA ASP A 94 2.86 7.39 6.63
C ASP A 94 1.45 7.78 6.21
N GLU A 95 1.11 7.51 4.96
CA GLU A 95 -0.23 7.83 4.48
C GLU A 95 -1.28 6.95 5.15
N ALA A 96 -1.00 5.67 5.31
CA ALA A 96 -1.94 4.76 5.97
C ALA A 96 -2.18 5.17 7.42
N MET A 97 -1.14 5.65 8.10
CA MET A 97 -1.28 6.08 9.49
C MET A 97 -2.22 7.25 9.66
N LYS A 98 -2.44 8.04 8.61
CA LYS A 98 -3.38 9.16 8.69
C LYS A 98 -4.82 8.70 8.77
N PHE A 99 -5.12 7.50 8.31
CA PHE A 99 -6.51 7.05 8.17
C PHE A 99 -6.87 5.81 8.93
N ILE A 100 -5.88 5.01 9.32
CA ILE A 100 -6.13 3.67 9.77
C ILE A 100 -6.94 3.59 11.06
N HIS A 101 -7.07 4.43 11.87
CA HIS A 101 -7.88 4.43 13.04
C HIS A 101 -8.81 5.54 13.15
N LYS A 102 -9.16 6.08 12.01
CA LYS A 102 -10.00 7.18 12.10
C LYS A 102 -11.29 6.91 12.35
N PRO A 103 -11.75 6.20 12.66
CA PRO A 103 -12.99 5.93 12.80
C PRO A 103 -13.66 6.32 13.69
N ARG A 104 -13.79 5.99 14.32
CA ARG A 104 -14.68 6.02 15.16
C ARG A 104 -14.52 6.87 16.05
N LYS A 105 -14.37 7.46 16.10
CA LYS A 105 -14.40 8.19 16.90
C LYS A 105 -15.33 8.55 17.43
N MET A 106 -15.50 8.52 17.77
CA MET A 106 -16.30 8.72 18.21
C MET A 106 -16.86 9.32 18.63
N GLY A 107 -16.53 9.39 18.76
CA GLY A 107 -17.01 9.96 19.27
C GLY A 107 -18.10 10.16 18.99
N TRP A 108 -18.30 9.92 18.72
CA TRP A 108 -19.38 10.08 18.52
C TRP A 108 -19.86 9.38 18.96
#